data_484e03cd8c97dd1f5189b11759949266
#
_entry.id   484e03cd8c97dd1f5189b11759949266
#
_cell.length_a   1.000
_cell.length_b   1.000
_cell.length_c   1.000
_cell.angle_alpha   90.00
_cell.angle_beta   90.00
_cell.angle_gamma   90.00
#
_symmetry.space_group_name_H-M   'P 1'
#
loop_
_entity.id
_entity.type
_entity.pdbx_description
1 polymer ?
#
loop_
_entity_poly.entity_id
_entity_poly.type
_entity_poly.pdbx_seq_one_letter_code
_entity_poly.pdbx_strand_id
1 'polypeptide(L)'
;MKKIQKSAVRFDNLKQDFLDDKKYSGTAEATLNGYRYDITRFLKFLSDEQLAVNEAGFKRYVIHLTDSGMTANRVNHYIRSVKVFLYWCMEQDEIAPFKIKMVKAQETIKDVYTQEELCALIQPPKREDSFVVWRSWAIINFILGTAAREATVCEMQMQDISFDDRTITFRHLKNKHVQLLPMSEALASCLKKYISLWRQDA
;
A
#
# COMPACT_ATOMS: atom_id res chain seq x y z
N MET A 1 17.50 34.68 -7.47
CA MET A 1 16.18 34.23 -7.97
C MET A 1 16.26 33.43 -9.28
N LYS A 2 16.83 33.95 -10.40
CA LYS A 2 16.88 33.22 -11.71
C LYS A 2 17.56 31.84 -11.68
N LYS A 3 18.59 31.60 -10.84
CA LYS A 3 19.33 30.33 -10.75
C LYS A 3 18.53 29.23 -10.07
N ILE A 4 17.73 29.58 -9.06
CA ILE A 4 16.86 28.66 -8.30
C ILE A 4 15.65 28.24 -9.15
N GLN A 5 15.05 29.18 -9.91
CA GLN A 5 13.96 28.87 -10.85
C GLN A 5 14.39 27.90 -11.95
N LYS A 6 15.61 28.07 -12.51
CA LYS A 6 16.16 27.11 -13.49
C LYS A 6 16.40 25.72 -12.88
N SER A 7 16.81 25.67 -11.61
CA SER A 7 17.01 24.40 -10.89
C SER A 7 15.67 23.68 -10.64
N ALA A 8 14.62 24.40 -10.22
CA ALA A 8 13.31 23.80 -9.97
C ALA A 8 12.71 23.18 -11.24
N VAL A 9 12.71 23.89 -12.37
CA VAL A 9 12.25 23.38 -13.66
C VAL A 9 13.04 22.14 -14.10
N ARG A 10 14.36 22.12 -13.86
CA ARG A 10 15.20 20.95 -14.16
C ARG A 10 14.75 19.71 -13.41
N PHE A 11 14.52 19.81 -12.10
CA PHE A 11 14.13 18.65 -11.28
C PHE A 11 12.69 18.23 -11.49
N ASP A 12 11.80 19.12 -11.95
CA ASP A 12 10.45 18.72 -12.40
C ASP A 12 10.51 17.88 -13.68
N ASN A 13 11.41 18.21 -14.62
CA ASN A 13 11.64 17.39 -15.82
C ASN A 13 12.26 16.04 -15.43
N LEU A 14 13.30 16.02 -14.61
CA LEU A 14 13.92 14.77 -14.11
C LEU A 14 12.91 13.89 -13.36
N LYS A 15 11.98 14.46 -12.60
CA LYS A 15 10.89 13.71 -11.97
C LYS A 15 10.02 13.03 -13.02
N GLN A 16 9.70 13.71 -14.13
CA GLN A 16 8.89 13.11 -15.19
C GLN A 16 9.66 11.98 -15.89
N ASP A 17 10.93 12.22 -16.24
CA ASP A 17 11.80 11.20 -16.85
C ASP A 17 11.93 9.95 -15.95
N PHE A 18 12.09 10.15 -14.65
CA PHE A 18 12.08 9.07 -13.65
C PHE A 18 10.76 8.29 -13.65
N LEU A 19 9.63 8.99 -13.67
CA LEU A 19 8.32 8.34 -13.67
C LEU A 19 8.09 7.52 -14.95
N ASP A 20 8.55 8.05 -16.09
CA ASP A 20 8.45 7.37 -17.38
C ASP A 20 9.37 6.11 -17.42
N ASP A 21 10.58 6.20 -16.86
CA ASP A 21 11.49 5.06 -16.69
C ASP A 21 10.84 3.95 -15.80
N LYS A 22 10.25 4.35 -14.67
CA LYS A 22 9.56 3.40 -13.78
C LYS A 22 8.32 2.79 -14.43
N LYS A 23 7.59 3.56 -15.22
CA LYS A 23 6.45 3.08 -15.98
C LYS A 23 6.89 2.09 -17.07
N TYR A 24 7.96 2.39 -17.79
CA TYR A 24 8.57 1.48 -18.76
C TYR A 24 9.00 0.15 -18.11
N SER A 25 9.53 0.20 -16.89
CA SER A 25 9.91 -0.97 -16.09
C SER A 25 8.71 -1.75 -15.51
N GLY A 26 7.46 -1.39 -15.86
CA GLY A 26 6.25 -2.10 -15.42
C GLY A 26 5.82 -1.81 -13.97
N THR A 27 6.27 -0.70 -13.39
CA THR A 27 5.82 -0.27 -12.06
C THR A 27 4.32 0.02 -12.06
N ALA A 28 3.61 -0.50 -11.04
CA ALA A 28 2.16 -0.31 -10.92
C ALA A 28 1.78 1.17 -10.76
N GLU A 29 0.65 1.59 -11.37
CA GLU A 29 0.18 2.98 -11.39
C GLU A 29 0.01 3.56 -9.98
N ALA A 30 -0.49 2.77 -9.03
CA ALA A 30 -0.58 3.19 -7.63
C ALA A 30 0.78 3.56 -7.01
N THR A 31 1.84 2.84 -7.37
CA THR A 31 3.21 3.13 -6.93
C THR A 31 3.76 4.39 -7.62
N LEU A 32 3.49 4.56 -8.92
CA LEU A 32 3.86 5.76 -9.67
C LEU A 32 3.20 7.01 -9.09
N ASN A 33 1.93 6.92 -8.71
CA ASN A 33 1.20 8.01 -8.06
C ASN A 33 1.80 8.34 -6.68
N GLY A 34 2.22 7.33 -5.92
CA GLY A 34 2.97 7.52 -4.67
C GLY A 34 4.28 8.26 -4.90
N TYR A 35 5.10 7.83 -5.86
CA TYR A 35 6.34 8.52 -6.23
C TYR A 35 6.08 9.96 -6.67
N ARG A 36 5.10 10.18 -7.54
CA ARG A 36 4.72 11.52 -8.03
C ARG A 36 4.40 12.46 -6.88
N TYR A 37 3.59 12.00 -5.92
CA TYR A 37 3.19 12.79 -4.76
C TYR A 37 4.37 13.12 -3.85
N ASP A 38 5.13 12.09 -3.43
CA ASP A 38 6.20 12.24 -2.45
C ASP A 38 7.37 13.06 -3.00
N ILE A 39 7.77 12.84 -4.26
CA ILE A 39 8.85 13.59 -4.91
C ILE A 39 8.41 15.05 -5.11
N THR A 40 7.17 15.31 -5.53
CA THR A 40 6.66 16.67 -5.68
C THR A 40 6.68 17.42 -4.34
N ARG A 41 6.29 16.76 -3.25
CA ARG A 41 6.37 17.33 -1.90
C ARG A 41 7.80 17.67 -1.49
N PHE A 42 8.75 16.77 -1.77
CA PHE A 42 10.17 16.99 -1.50
C PHE A 42 10.74 18.18 -2.29
N LEU A 43 10.52 18.20 -3.61
CA LEU A 43 11.00 19.28 -4.47
C LEU A 43 10.38 20.62 -4.12
N LYS A 44 9.10 20.63 -3.76
CA LYS A 44 8.43 21.84 -3.29
C LYS A 44 9.05 22.37 -2.00
N PHE A 45 9.28 21.52 -1.01
CA PHE A 45 9.98 21.91 0.23
C PHE A 45 11.35 22.53 -0.06
N LEU A 46 12.15 21.90 -0.91
CA LEU A 46 13.47 22.46 -1.27
C LEU A 46 13.37 23.81 -1.99
N SER A 47 12.37 23.98 -2.84
CA SER A 47 12.11 25.23 -3.52
C SER A 47 11.69 26.35 -2.54
N ASP A 48 10.77 26.04 -1.63
CA ASP A 48 10.25 26.99 -0.64
C ASP A 48 11.37 27.45 0.32
N GLU A 49 12.25 26.52 0.72
CA GLU A 49 13.40 26.78 1.60
C GLU A 49 14.67 27.25 0.84
N GLN A 50 14.59 27.40 -0.48
CA GLN A 50 15.70 27.79 -1.36
C GLN A 50 16.94 26.86 -1.23
N LEU A 51 16.71 25.56 -1.03
CA LEU A 51 17.72 24.54 -0.87
C LEU A 51 18.02 23.81 -2.20
N ALA A 52 19.25 23.35 -2.34
CA ALA A 52 19.64 22.51 -3.48
C ALA A 52 19.23 21.05 -3.28
N VAL A 53 19.02 20.32 -4.38
CA VAL A 53 18.84 18.87 -4.37
C VAL A 53 20.21 18.20 -4.17
N ASN A 54 20.58 17.97 -2.93
CA ASN A 54 21.81 17.34 -2.49
C ASN A 54 21.67 16.74 -1.09
N GLU A 55 22.73 16.20 -0.51
CA GLU A 55 22.72 15.60 0.83
C GLU A 55 22.23 16.58 1.91
N ALA A 56 22.64 17.84 1.87
CA ALA A 56 22.26 18.85 2.86
C ALA A 56 20.74 19.18 2.76
N GLY A 57 20.23 19.40 1.55
CA GLY A 57 18.82 19.62 1.31
C GLY A 57 17.96 18.43 1.73
N PHE A 58 18.39 17.21 1.43
CA PHE A 58 17.72 16.00 1.88
C PHE A 58 17.68 15.89 3.41
N LYS A 59 18.80 16.14 4.11
CA LYS A 59 18.82 16.13 5.58
C LYS A 59 17.86 17.16 6.18
N ARG A 60 17.80 18.37 5.62
CA ARG A 60 16.86 19.41 6.05
C ARG A 60 15.40 18.98 5.86
N TYR A 61 15.08 18.32 4.75
CA TYR A 61 13.75 17.76 4.52
C TYR A 61 13.37 16.70 5.57
N VAL A 62 14.27 15.79 5.90
CA VAL A 62 14.03 14.77 6.94
C VAL A 62 13.81 15.42 8.31
N ILE A 63 14.60 16.42 8.67
CA ILE A 63 14.43 17.19 9.93
C ILE A 63 13.04 17.86 9.93
N HIS A 64 12.67 18.54 8.86
CA HIS A 64 11.36 19.18 8.72
C HIS A 64 10.18 18.21 8.91
N LEU A 65 10.28 17.00 8.32
CA LEU A 65 9.26 15.96 8.50
C LEU A 65 9.19 15.48 9.96
N THR A 66 10.33 15.34 10.62
CA THR A 66 10.42 14.92 12.02
C THR A 66 9.85 16.00 12.96
N ASP A 67 10.21 17.24 12.75
CA ASP A 67 9.77 18.39 13.57
C ASP A 67 8.27 18.67 13.38
N SER A 68 7.66 18.25 12.28
CA SER A 68 6.22 18.33 12.06
C SER A 68 5.40 17.31 12.87
N GLY A 69 6.01 16.56 13.78
CA GLY A 69 5.35 15.58 14.67
C GLY A 69 4.99 14.25 13.99
N MET A 70 5.53 13.98 12.79
CA MET A 70 5.29 12.70 12.13
C MET A 70 6.04 11.55 12.83
N THR A 71 5.40 10.38 12.89
CA THR A 71 6.06 9.18 13.38
C THR A 71 7.24 8.79 12.48
N ALA A 72 8.27 8.17 13.05
CA ALA A 72 9.45 7.72 12.30
C ALA A 72 9.08 6.80 11.11
N ASN A 73 8.05 5.95 11.27
CA ASN A 73 7.54 5.09 10.20
C ASN A 73 6.96 5.91 9.03
N ARG A 74 6.24 7.00 9.34
CA ARG A 74 5.67 7.89 8.30
C ARG A 74 6.76 8.71 7.62
N VAL A 75 7.73 9.22 8.37
CA VAL A 75 8.92 9.87 7.79
C VAL A 75 9.67 8.91 6.86
N ASN A 76 9.89 7.66 7.29
CA ASN A 76 10.53 6.63 6.48
C ASN A 76 9.72 6.26 5.23
N HIS A 77 8.40 6.36 5.26
CA HIS A 77 7.58 6.17 4.04
C HIS A 77 7.95 7.20 2.97
N TYR A 78 7.99 8.50 3.32
CA TYR A 78 8.39 9.55 2.39
C TYR A 78 9.85 9.42 1.95
N ILE A 79 10.75 9.06 2.86
CA ILE A 79 12.16 8.84 2.53
C ILE A 79 12.32 7.74 1.47
N ARG A 80 11.55 6.65 1.54
CA ARG A 80 11.65 5.54 0.56
C ARG A 80 11.41 6.01 -0.86
N SER A 81 10.34 6.75 -1.10
CA SER A 81 10.01 7.28 -2.43
C SER A 81 11.08 8.26 -2.93
N VAL A 82 11.46 9.22 -2.10
CA VAL A 82 12.49 10.22 -2.42
C VAL A 82 13.85 9.57 -2.64
N LYS A 83 14.20 8.55 -1.85
CA LYS A 83 15.45 7.79 -1.99
C LYS A 83 15.58 7.12 -3.36
N VAL A 84 14.50 6.50 -3.86
CA VAL A 84 14.52 5.83 -5.18
C VAL A 84 14.77 6.87 -6.28
N PHE A 85 14.13 8.03 -6.20
CA PHE A 85 14.34 9.13 -7.15
C PHE A 85 15.76 9.72 -7.07
N LEU A 86 16.27 9.99 -5.87
CA LEU A 86 17.61 10.57 -5.71
C LEU A 86 18.69 9.60 -6.16
N TYR A 87 18.56 8.30 -5.92
CA TYR A 87 19.50 7.31 -6.43
C TYR A 87 19.45 7.22 -7.95
N TRP A 88 18.25 7.27 -8.56
CA TRP A 88 18.13 7.37 -10.00
C TRP A 88 18.83 8.64 -10.55
N CYS A 89 18.66 9.81 -9.90
CA CYS A 89 19.36 11.03 -10.28
C CYS A 89 20.90 10.90 -10.14
N MET A 90 21.39 10.16 -9.15
CA MET A 90 22.81 9.87 -8.99
C MET A 90 23.35 8.95 -10.10
N GLU A 91 22.56 7.95 -10.51
CA GLU A 91 22.89 7.04 -11.62
C GLU A 91 22.90 7.74 -12.97
N GLN A 92 22.15 8.82 -13.12
CA GLN A 92 22.15 9.70 -14.32
C GLN A 92 23.18 10.84 -14.25
N ASP A 93 24.07 10.84 -13.25
CA ASP A 93 25.05 11.91 -13.01
C ASP A 93 24.46 13.31 -12.81
N GLU A 94 23.16 13.41 -12.48
CA GLU A 94 22.45 14.67 -12.28
C GLU A 94 22.74 15.32 -10.92
N ILE A 95 23.14 14.54 -9.93
CA ILE A 95 23.57 14.98 -8.60
C ILE A 95 24.77 14.15 -8.11
N ALA A 96 25.62 14.76 -7.31
CA ALA A 96 26.75 14.04 -6.69
C ALA A 96 26.23 12.91 -5.77
N PRO A 97 26.87 11.73 -5.78
CA PRO A 97 26.42 10.59 -4.99
C PRO A 97 26.57 10.83 -3.48
N PHE A 98 25.55 10.43 -2.72
CA PHE A 98 25.57 10.41 -1.26
C PHE A 98 24.72 9.27 -0.70
N LYS A 99 24.96 8.89 0.56
CA LYS A 99 24.25 7.78 1.20
C LYS A 99 23.00 8.27 1.93
N ILE A 100 21.84 7.75 1.56
CA ILE A 100 20.55 8.04 2.20
C ILE A 100 20.29 7.05 3.32
N LYS A 101 20.19 7.56 4.56
CA LYS A 101 19.85 6.76 5.74
C LYS A 101 18.38 6.94 6.12
N MET A 102 17.78 5.87 6.62
CA MET A 102 16.44 5.90 7.20
C MET A 102 16.49 6.42 8.64
N VAL A 103 15.41 7.02 9.10
CA VAL A 103 15.24 7.41 10.51
C VAL A 103 15.06 6.15 11.35
N LYS A 104 15.70 6.08 12.51
CA LYS A 104 15.53 4.96 13.43
C LYS A 104 14.09 4.94 13.95
N ALA A 105 13.35 3.90 13.63
CA ALA A 105 11.99 3.69 14.10
C ALA A 105 11.99 2.63 15.21
N GLN A 106 11.16 2.83 16.22
CA GLN A 106 10.88 1.80 17.21
C GLN A 106 9.85 0.82 16.63
N GLU A 107 10.08 -0.46 16.83
CA GLU A 107 9.07 -1.47 16.56
C GLU A 107 8.01 -1.37 17.64
N THR A 108 6.77 -1.17 17.24
CA THR A 108 5.62 -1.24 18.14
C THR A 108 5.02 -2.64 18.05
N ILE A 109 4.87 -3.28 19.20
CA ILE A 109 4.10 -4.51 19.29
C ILE A 109 2.65 -4.14 18.99
N LYS A 110 2.05 -4.80 18.02
CA LYS A 110 0.63 -4.67 17.75
C LYS A 110 -0.16 -5.60 18.64
N ASP A 111 -1.22 -5.09 19.24
CA ASP A 111 -2.17 -5.92 19.96
C ASP A 111 -2.78 -6.93 18.99
N VAL A 112 -2.93 -8.16 19.43
CA VAL A 112 -3.59 -9.25 18.71
C VAL A 112 -4.90 -9.57 19.40
N TYR A 113 -5.89 -9.98 18.60
CA TYR A 113 -7.17 -10.42 19.16
C TYR A 113 -7.00 -11.63 20.05
N THR A 114 -7.71 -11.65 21.19
CA THR A 114 -7.80 -12.83 22.04
C THR A 114 -8.65 -13.91 21.37
N GLN A 115 -8.57 -15.12 21.91
CA GLN A 115 -9.39 -16.23 21.39
C GLN A 115 -10.88 -15.95 21.55
N GLU A 116 -11.28 -15.32 22.65
CA GLU A 116 -12.66 -14.93 22.94
C GLU A 116 -13.19 -13.91 21.94
N GLU A 117 -12.38 -12.89 21.63
CA GLU A 117 -12.71 -11.86 20.62
C GLU A 117 -12.86 -12.48 19.24
N LEU A 118 -11.94 -13.36 18.84
CA LEU A 118 -12.01 -14.08 17.56
C LEU A 118 -13.28 -14.95 17.51
N CYS A 119 -13.60 -15.70 18.58
CA CYS A 119 -14.81 -16.49 18.64
C CYS A 119 -16.07 -15.62 18.51
N ALA A 120 -16.10 -14.44 19.12
CA ALA A 120 -17.21 -13.50 18.98
C ALA A 120 -17.37 -12.98 17.54
N LEU A 121 -16.25 -12.65 16.88
CA LEU A 121 -16.24 -12.12 15.49
C LEU A 121 -16.76 -13.12 14.45
N ILE A 122 -16.56 -14.43 14.67
CA ILE A 122 -16.97 -15.47 13.72
C ILE A 122 -18.38 -15.99 13.97
N GLN A 123 -19.07 -15.54 15.05
CA GLN A 123 -20.46 -15.93 15.30
C GLN A 123 -21.38 -15.46 14.16
N PRO A 124 -22.25 -16.34 13.63
CA PRO A 124 -23.14 -15.96 12.56
C PRO A 124 -24.15 -14.89 13.02
N PRO A 125 -24.42 -13.88 12.20
CA PRO A 125 -25.43 -12.89 12.50
C PRO A 125 -26.82 -13.52 12.65
N LYS A 126 -27.72 -12.79 13.31
CA LYS A 126 -29.13 -13.17 13.38
C LYS A 126 -29.79 -12.95 12.01
N ARG A 127 -30.88 -13.68 11.77
CA ARG A 127 -31.58 -13.63 10.48
C ARG A 127 -32.15 -12.23 10.15
N GLU A 128 -32.51 -11.48 11.17
CA GLU A 128 -33.03 -10.10 11.09
C GLU A 128 -31.94 -9.04 10.92
N ASP A 129 -30.67 -9.39 11.04
CA ASP A 129 -29.57 -8.45 10.88
C ASP A 129 -29.44 -7.98 9.43
N SER A 130 -28.89 -6.76 9.26
CA SER A 130 -28.79 -6.11 7.96
C SER A 130 -27.77 -6.80 7.04
N PHE A 131 -27.90 -6.56 5.73
CA PHE A 131 -26.91 -6.97 4.73
C PHE A 131 -25.48 -6.60 5.10
N VAL A 132 -25.27 -5.41 5.68
CA VAL A 132 -23.93 -4.95 6.07
C VAL A 132 -23.30 -5.86 7.14
N VAL A 133 -24.08 -6.28 8.14
CA VAL A 133 -23.62 -7.18 9.20
C VAL A 133 -23.26 -8.55 8.61
N TRP A 134 -24.12 -9.11 7.76
CA TRP A 134 -23.88 -10.38 7.08
C TRP A 134 -22.65 -10.34 6.17
N ARG A 135 -22.50 -9.27 5.40
CA ARG A 135 -21.32 -9.07 4.55
C ARG A 135 -20.04 -8.98 5.37
N SER A 136 -20.05 -8.19 6.44
CA SER A 136 -18.88 -8.05 7.33
C SER A 136 -18.49 -9.39 7.96
N TRP A 137 -19.47 -10.16 8.42
CA TRP A 137 -19.24 -11.50 8.95
C TRP A 137 -18.60 -12.44 7.90
N ALA A 138 -19.11 -12.45 6.68
CA ALA A 138 -18.55 -13.27 5.60
C ALA A 138 -17.11 -12.85 5.27
N ILE A 139 -16.82 -11.54 5.19
CA ILE A 139 -15.48 -11.01 4.96
C ILE A 139 -14.53 -11.41 6.08
N ILE A 140 -14.92 -11.27 7.35
CA ILE A 140 -14.09 -11.64 8.50
C ILE A 140 -13.74 -13.14 8.45
N ASN A 141 -14.75 -14.00 8.25
CA ASN A 141 -14.53 -15.44 8.13
C ASN A 141 -13.61 -15.78 6.94
N PHE A 142 -13.79 -15.08 5.81
CA PHE A 142 -12.95 -15.26 4.63
C PHE A 142 -11.49 -14.90 4.93
N ILE A 143 -11.25 -13.75 5.55
CA ILE A 143 -9.89 -13.30 5.91
C ILE A 143 -9.25 -14.26 6.91
N LEU A 144 -9.97 -14.67 7.95
CA LEU A 144 -9.46 -15.63 8.94
C LEU A 144 -9.18 -17.00 8.34
N GLY A 145 -10.02 -17.47 7.42
CA GLY A 145 -9.86 -18.77 6.77
C GLY A 145 -8.80 -18.82 5.67
N THR A 146 -8.39 -17.67 5.10
CA THR A 146 -7.49 -17.61 3.94
C THR A 146 -6.25 -16.76 4.14
N ALA A 147 -6.20 -15.92 5.18
CA ALA A 147 -5.22 -14.86 5.37
C ALA A 147 -5.09 -13.90 4.16
N ALA A 148 -6.18 -13.73 3.38
CA ALA A 148 -6.22 -12.88 2.23
C ALA A 148 -6.02 -11.40 2.59
N ARG A 149 -5.37 -10.65 1.70
CA ARG A 149 -5.29 -9.19 1.84
C ARG A 149 -6.64 -8.55 1.51
N GLU A 150 -6.93 -7.39 2.11
CA GLU A 150 -8.17 -6.62 1.87
C GLU A 150 -8.45 -6.43 0.37
N ALA A 151 -7.45 -5.97 -0.40
CA ALA A 151 -7.59 -5.78 -1.85
C ALA A 151 -8.00 -7.07 -2.58
N THR A 152 -7.44 -8.23 -2.20
CA THR A 152 -7.80 -9.52 -2.78
C THR A 152 -9.26 -9.88 -2.49
N VAL A 153 -9.72 -9.61 -1.26
CA VAL A 153 -11.13 -9.87 -0.88
C VAL A 153 -12.10 -8.98 -1.67
N CYS A 154 -11.74 -7.69 -1.86
CA CYS A 154 -12.57 -6.75 -2.62
C CYS A 154 -12.69 -7.10 -4.11
N GLU A 155 -11.70 -7.79 -4.67
CA GLU A 155 -11.67 -8.20 -6.09
C GLU A 155 -12.26 -9.59 -6.33
N MET A 156 -12.64 -10.33 -5.27
CA MET A 156 -13.20 -11.68 -5.38
C MET A 156 -14.53 -11.69 -6.11
N GLN A 157 -14.68 -12.66 -7.02
CA GLN A 157 -15.88 -12.93 -7.78
C GLN A 157 -16.43 -14.32 -7.44
N MET A 158 -17.72 -14.55 -7.70
CA MET A 158 -18.36 -15.85 -7.46
C MET A 158 -17.66 -16.99 -8.20
N GLN A 159 -17.22 -16.75 -9.43
CA GLN A 159 -16.48 -17.73 -10.24
C GLN A 159 -15.11 -18.12 -9.68
N ASP A 160 -14.59 -17.40 -8.69
CA ASP A 160 -13.31 -17.71 -8.04
C ASP A 160 -13.46 -18.73 -6.91
N ILE A 161 -14.71 -19.12 -6.58
CA ILE A 161 -15.02 -20.04 -5.50
C ILE A 161 -15.62 -21.32 -6.09
N SER A 162 -14.92 -22.44 -5.97
CA SER A 162 -15.45 -23.76 -6.26
C SER A 162 -15.86 -24.46 -4.96
N PHE A 163 -17.17 -24.63 -4.78
CA PHE A 163 -17.69 -25.37 -3.62
C PHE A 163 -17.56 -26.88 -3.79
N ASP A 164 -17.54 -27.37 -5.02
CA ASP A 164 -17.41 -28.79 -5.34
C ASP A 164 -15.98 -29.28 -5.09
N ASP A 165 -15.00 -28.51 -5.59
CA ASP A 165 -13.59 -28.80 -5.38
C ASP A 165 -13.05 -28.29 -4.06
N ARG A 166 -13.85 -27.53 -3.31
CA ARG A 166 -13.44 -26.81 -2.08
C ARG A 166 -12.20 -25.99 -2.28
N THR A 167 -12.16 -25.16 -3.33
CA THR A 167 -11.03 -24.31 -3.66
C THR A 167 -11.43 -22.86 -3.88
N ILE A 168 -10.48 -21.96 -3.66
CA ILE A 168 -10.60 -20.52 -3.91
C ILE A 168 -9.43 -20.11 -4.79
N THR A 169 -9.72 -19.41 -5.90
CA THR A 169 -8.73 -18.92 -6.85
C THR A 169 -8.47 -17.43 -6.61
N PHE A 170 -7.29 -17.06 -6.20
CA PHE A 170 -6.87 -15.66 -6.13
C PHE A 170 -6.21 -15.26 -7.45
N ARG A 171 -6.91 -14.48 -8.28
CA ARG A 171 -6.45 -14.03 -9.60
C ARG A 171 -5.59 -12.78 -9.54
N HIS A 172 -5.89 -11.87 -8.61
CA HIS A 172 -5.29 -10.53 -8.51
C HIS A 172 -4.42 -10.41 -7.25
N LEU A 173 -3.26 -11.06 -7.27
CA LEU A 173 -2.29 -10.91 -6.20
C LEU A 173 -1.26 -9.82 -6.52
N LYS A 174 -0.74 -9.16 -5.49
CA LYS A 174 0.27 -8.09 -5.61
C LYS A 174 1.50 -8.51 -6.41
N ASN A 175 1.83 -9.80 -6.42
CA ASN A 175 2.95 -10.39 -7.16
C ASN A 175 2.55 -10.91 -8.58
N LYS A 176 1.32 -10.63 -9.03
CA LYS A 176 0.77 -11.05 -10.33
C LYS A 176 0.70 -12.58 -10.56
N HIS A 177 0.82 -13.40 -9.51
CA HIS A 177 0.64 -14.86 -9.61
C HIS A 177 -0.78 -15.24 -9.21
N VAL A 178 -1.37 -16.16 -9.95
CA VAL A 178 -2.62 -16.82 -9.57
C VAL A 178 -2.30 -17.83 -8.47
N GLN A 179 -3.09 -17.85 -7.41
CA GLN A 179 -2.94 -18.81 -6.33
C GLN A 179 -4.25 -19.54 -6.08
N LEU A 180 -4.17 -20.87 -6.04
CA LEU A 180 -5.27 -21.75 -5.65
C LEU A 180 -5.10 -22.14 -4.18
N LEU A 181 -6.15 -21.94 -3.40
CA LEU A 181 -6.16 -22.25 -1.96
C LEU A 181 -7.26 -23.26 -1.64
N PRO A 182 -7.01 -24.24 -0.76
CA PRO A 182 -8.06 -25.10 -0.25
C PRO A 182 -9.01 -24.31 0.65
N MET A 183 -10.30 -24.61 0.59
CA MET A 183 -11.35 -24.01 1.39
C MET A 183 -11.77 -24.99 2.49
N SER A 184 -11.67 -24.55 3.76
CA SER A 184 -12.14 -25.34 4.88
C SER A 184 -13.67 -25.50 4.85
N GLU A 185 -14.18 -26.55 5.48
CA GLU A 185 -15.63 -26.80 5.58
C GLU A 185 -16.37 -25.68 6.31
N ALA A 186 -15.75 -25.13 7.35
CA ALA A 186 -16.31 -23.98 8.09
C ALA A 186 -16.46 -22.76 7.20
N LEU A 187 -15.43 -22.43 6.40
CA LEU A 187 -15.50 -21.32 5.45
C LEU A 187 -16.52 -21.57 4.34
N ALA A 188 -16.56 -22.80 3.79
CA ALA A 188 -17.55 -23.17 2.78
C ALA A 188 -18.99 -23.00 3.29
N SER A 189 -19.26 -23.44 4.52
CA SER A 189 -20.57 -23.29 5.16
C SER A 189 -20.94 -21.82 5.39
N CYS A 190 -19.98 -21.01 5.84
CA CYS A 190 -20.14 -19.56 6.01
C CYS A 190 -20.51 -18.89 4.69
N LEU A 191 -19.73 -19.13 3.63
CA LEU A 191 -19.94 -18.52 2.31
C LEU A 191 -21.25 -18.98 1.67
N LYS A 192 -21.60 -20.28 1.73
CA LYS A 192 -22.90 -20.80 1.25
C LYS A 192 -24.06 -20.08 1.93
N LYS A 193 -23.99 -19.91 3.25
CA LYS A 193 -25.03 -19.23 4.01
C LYS A 193 -25.17 -17.75 3.62
N TYR A 194 -24.06 -17.02 3.49
CA TYR A 194 -24.08 -15.64 3.04
C TYR A 194 -24.62 -15.49 1.62
N ILE A 195 -24.16 -16.32 0.68
CA ILE A 195 -24.56 -16.28 -0.72
C ILE A 195 -26.03 -16.61 -0.87
N SER A 196 -26.53 -17.66 -0.20
CA SER A 196 -27.95 -18.04 -0.25
C SER A 196 -28.90 -16.98 0.28
N LEU A 197 -28.46 -16.10 1.17
CA LEU A 197 -29.28 -15.02 1.72
C LEU A 197 -29.23 -13.73 0.90
N TRP A 198 -28.08 -13.43 0.29
CA TRP A 198 -27.80 -12.08 -0.21
C TRP A 198 -27.25 -11.98 -1.63
N ARG A 199 -26.97 -13.13 -2.29
CA ARG A 199 -26.30 -13.17 -3.60
C ARG A 199 -26.94 -14.15 -4.57
N GLN A 200 -28.22 -14.48 -4.41
CA GLN A 200 -28.92 -15.47 -5.28
C GLN A 200 -29.07 -14.99 -6.72
N ASP A 201 -29.08 -13.66 -6.94
CA ASP A 201 -29.29 -13.05 -8.25
C ASP A 201 -27.99 -12.41 -8.82
N ALA A 202 -26.80 -12.79 -8.33
CA ALA A 202 -25.51 -12.19 -8.72
C ALA A 202 -24.73 -13.08 -9.69
#